data_3e5b1c5033d85368d46287357fc8f8d2
#
_entry.id   3e5b1c5033d85368d46287357fc8f8d2
#
_cell.length_a   1.000
_cell.length_b   1.000
_cell.length_c   1.000
_cell.angle_alpha   90.00
_cell.angle_beta   90.00
_cell.angle_gamma   90.00
#
_symmetry.space_group_name_H-M   'P 1'
#
loop_
_entity.id
_entity.type
_entity.pdbx_description
1 polymer ?
#
loop_
_entity_poly.entity_id
_entity_poly.type
_entity_poly.pdbx_seq_one_letter_code
_entity_poly.pdbx_strand_id
1 'polypeptide(L)'
;MGLKTTNYMVSKLGITIPEAYAMIDRMTVEKSSVRVRFSIQSTRENTKKLAPIETVEMHFVWDRQSDLAKTAYAEAKALREEKRLNEETKQMETIFVAAPFYGWEDDIQTE
;
A
#
# COMPACT_ATOMS: atom_id res chain seq x y z
N MET A 1 11.94 -7.08 -2.30
CA MET A 1 11.49 -5.72 -2.00
C MET A 1 10.16 -5.76 -1.27
N GLY A 2 9.97 -4.89 -0.31
CA GLY A 2 8.73 -4.80 0.46
C GLY A 2 8.65 -3.47 1.17
N LEU A 3 7.64 -3.31 2.01
CA LEU A 3 7.44 -2.12 2.85
C LEU A 3 7.44 -2.54 4.31
N LYS A 4 7.96 -1.69 5.19
CA LYS A 4 8.02 -1.96 6.62
C LYS A 4 7.61 -0.74 7.44
N THR A 5 7.06 -1.00 8.60
CA THR A 5 6.74 0.03 9.59
C THR A 5 6.83 -0.55 11.00
N THR A 6 6.76 0.33 12.00
CA THR A 6 6.73 -0.05 13.41
C THR A 6 5.39 0.36 14.02
N ASN A 7 5.03 -0.29 15.11
CA ASN A 7 3.81 0.01 15.88
C ASN A 7 2.55 -0.01 14.98
N TYR A 8 2.41 -1.08 14.22
CA TYR A 8 1.27 -1.26 13.31
C TYR A 8 0.05 -1.78 14.09
N MET A 9 -1.07 -1.08 13.96
CA MET A 9 -2.32 -1.51 14.57
C MET A 9 -3.08 -2.45 13.63
N VAL A 10 -3.33 -3.66 14.12
CA VAL A 10 -4.16 -4.63 13.41
C VAL A 10 -5.61 -4.38 13.82
N SER A 11 -6.35 -3.64 13.00
CA SER A 11 -7.70 -3.17 13.36
C SER A 11 -8.69 -4.31 13.63
N LYS A 12 -8.59 -5.41 12.90
CA LYS A 12 -9.46 -6.58 13.10
C LYS A 12 -9.30 -7.21 14.48
N LEU A 13 -8.11 -7.15 15.06
CA LEU A 13 -7.79 -7.79 16.33
C LEU A 13 -7.72 -6.78 17.49
N GLY A 14 -7.72 -5.48 17.18
CA GLY A 14 -7.56 -4.42 18.18
C GLY A 14 -6.22 -4.44 18.89
N ILE A 15 -5.18 -5.00 18.26
CA ILE A 15 -3.83 -5.08 18.82
C ILE A 15 -2.85 -4.31 17.96
N THR A 16 -1.75 -3.86 18.60
CA THR A 16 -0.64 -3.22 17.89
C THR A 16 0.55 -4.17 17.91
N ILE A 17 1.13 -4.43 16.75
CA ILE A 17 2.35 -5.24 16.66
C ILE A 17 3.57 -4.32 16.53
N PRO A 18 4.73 -4.69 17.12
CA PRO A 18 5.90 -3.82 17.11
C PRO A 18 6.48 -3.58 15.73
N GLU A 19 6.37 -4.56 14.84
CA GLU A 19 6.86 -4.45 13.47
C GLU A 19 5.85 -5.05 12.51
N ALA A 20 5.74 -4.48 11.33
CA ALA A 20 4.92 -5.00 10.25
C ALA A 20 5.68 -4.91 8.93
N TYR A 21 5.53 -5.93 8.10
CA TYR A 21 6.14 -6.03 6.80
C TYR A 21 5.06 -6.34 5.76
N ALA A 22 5.04 -5.56 4.68
CA ALA A 22 4.09 -5.75 3.59
C ALA A 22 4.83 -6.06 2.29
N MET A 23 4.32 -7.03 1.55
CA MET A 23 4.85 -7.35 0.23
C MET A 23 3.71 -7.67 -0.73
N ILE A 24 4.00 -7.54 -2.01
CA ILE A 24 3.04 -7.88 -3.05
C ILE A 24 2.82 -9.40 -3.06
N ASP A 25 1.56 -9.78 -2.90
CA ASP A 25 1.11 -11.17 -2.93
C ASP A 25 0.50 -11.54 -4.28
N ARG A 26 -0.25 -10.63 -4.88
CA ARG A 26 -0.87 -10.85 -6.19
C ARG A 26 -0.96 -9.53 -6.96
N MET A 27 -0.72 -9.62 -8.26
CA MET A 27 -0.86 -8.49 -9.16
C MET A 27 -1.64 -8.92 -10.39
N THR A 28 -2.68 -8.17 -10.75
CA THR A 28 -3.50 -8.42 -11.93
C THR A 28 -3.48 -7.19 -12.81
N VAL A 29 -2.97 -7.34 -14.03
CA VAL A 29 -2.92 -6.25 -15.01
C VAL A 29 -4.15 -6.34 -15.90
N GLU A 30 -4.94 -5.27 -15.90
CA GLU A 30 -6.08 -5.09 -16.78
C GLU A 30 -5.79 -3.89 -17.67
N LYS A 31 -6.24 -3.87 -18.89
CA LYS A 31 -6.04 -2.78 -19.88
C LYS A 31 -5.02 -1.68 -19.49
N SER A 32 -5.45 -0.66 -18.73
CA SER A 32 -4.60 0.44 -18.27
C SER A 32 -4.52 0.52 -16.75
N SER A 33 -5.15 -0.40 -16.03
CA SER A 33 -5.14 -0.41 -14.58
C SER A 33 -4.51 -1.68 -14.04
N VAL A 34 -3.98 -1.58 -12.84
CA VAL A 34 -3.37 -2.71 -12.13
C VAL A 34 -4.03 -2.82 -10.77
N ARG A 35 -4.47 -4.04 -10.44
CA ARG A 35 -4.95 -4.39 -9.12
C ARG A 35 -3.84 -5.14 -8.40
N VAL A 36 -3.51 -4.68 -7.21
CA VAL A 36 -2.42 -5.23 -6.42
C VAL A 36 -2.95 -5.62 -5.05
N ARG A 37 -2.56 -6.81 -4.57
CA ARG A 37 -2.85 -7.24 -3.20
C ARG A 37 -1.54 -7.35 -2.44
N PHE A 38 -1.47 -6.68 -1.30
CA PHE A 38 -0.35 -6.76 -0.36
C PHE A 38 -0.73 -7.66 0.80
N SER A 39 0.19 -8.53 1.21
CA SER A 39 0.05 -9.29 2.44
C SER A 39 0.91 -8.66 3.53
N ILE A 40 0.39 -8.62 4.75
CA ILE A 40 1.04 -7.99 5.90
C ILE A 40 1.37 -9.07 6.92
N GLN A 41 2.62 -9.11 7.33
CA GLN A 41 3.15 -10.03 8.33
C GLN A 41 3.95 -9.27 9.39
N SER A 42 4.21 -9.93 10.52
CA SER A 42 5.01 -9.34 11.60
C SER A 42 6.49 -9.27 11.26
N THR A 43 6.99 -10.14 10.41
CA THR A 43 8.37 -10.12 9.93
C THR A 43 8.42 -10.54 8.46
N ARG A 44 9.49 -10.19 7.80
CA ARG A 44 9.71 -10.61 6.42
C ARG A 44 9.76 -12.13 6.25
N GLU A 45 10.37 -12.82 7.21
CA GLU A 45 10.51 -14.28 7.16
C GLU A 45 9.16 -14.98 7.20
N ASN A 46 8.20 -14.41 7.93
CA ASN A 46 6.86 -14.97 8.05
C ASN A 46 6.05 -14.89 6.74
N THR A 47 6.45 -14.05 5.79
CA THR A 47 5.73 -13.94 4.52
C THR A 47 5.72 -15.25 3.73
N LYS A 48 6.70 -16.12 3.97
CA LYS A 48 6.83 -17.42 3.28
C LYS A 48 6.27 -18.59 4.07
N LYS A 49 6.09 -18.43 5.38
CA LYS A 49 5.78 -19.54 6.29
C LYS A 49 4.37 -19.54 6.86
N LEU A 50 3.80 -18.34 7.00
CA LEU A 50 2.53 -18.17 7.68
C LEU A 50 1.52 -17.46 6.79
N ALA A 51 0.25 -17.70 7.07
CA ALA A 51 -0.82 -16.91 6.45
C ALA A 51 -0.66 -15.44 6.86
N PRO A 52 -1.01 -14.48 5.97
CA PRO A 52 -0.88 -13.07 6.31
C PRO A 52 -1.82 -12.66 7.45
N ILE A 53 -1.35 -11.72 8.28
CA ILE A 53 -2.16 -11.13 9.35
C ILE A 53 -3.32 -10.35 8.72
N GLU A 54 -3.01 -9.58 7.69
CA GLU A 54 -4.00 -8.82 6.92
C GLU A 54 -3.61 -8.81 5.45
N THR A 55 -4.58 -8.56 4.59
CA THR A 55 -4.35 -8.27 3.18
C THR A 55 -4.98 -6.93 2.83
N VAL A 56 -4.32 -6.17 1.95
CA VAL A 56 -4.80 -4.87 1.48
C VAL A 56 -4.75 -4.87 -0.04
N GLU A 57 -5.87 -4.49 -0.67
CA GLU A 57 -5.95 -4.36 -2.12
C GLU A 57 -6.00 -2.90 -2.51
N MET A 58 -5.34 -2.57 -3.64
CA MET A 58 -5.42 -1.25 -4.23
C MET A 58 -5.35 -1.32 -5.75
N HIS A 59 -5.73 -0.24 -6.40
CA HIS A 59 -5.64 -0.09 -7.85
C HIS A 59 -4.83 1.14 -8.19
N PHE A 60 -4.15 1.10 -9.32
CA PHE A 60 -3.52 2.29 -9.88
C PHE A 60 -3.47 2.19 -11.42
N VAL A 61 -3.26 3.33 -12.06
CA VAL A 61 -3.07 3.40 -13.51
C VAL A 61 -1.59 3.22 -13.82
N TRP A 62 -1.29 2.33 -14.75
CA TRP A 62 0.09 2.02 -15.12
C TRP A 62 0.31 2.35 -16.60
N ASP A 63 1.38 3.09 -16.88
CA ASP A 63 1.76 3.54 -18.22
C ASP A 63 2.39 2.45 -19.08
N ARG A 64 2.67 1.27 -18.51
CA ARG A 64 3.33 0.12 -19.13
C ARG A 64 4.79 0.35 -19.52
N GLN A 65 5.39 1.46 -19.11
CA GLN A 65 6.77 1.81 -19.40
C GLN A 65 7.67 1.70 -18.17
N SER A 66 7.13 1.99 -17.00
CA SER A 66 7.87 1.89 -15.75
C SER A 66 7.91 0.46 -15.22
N ASP A 67 8.84 0.19 -14.30
CA ASP A 67 8.89 -1.08 -13.59
C ASP A 67 7.61 -1.26 -12.75
N LEU A 68 6.87 -2.32 -13.02
CA LEU A 68 5.55 -2.54 -12.42
C LEU A 68 5.62 -2.69 -10.90
N ALA A 69 6.57 -3.48 -10.39
CA ALA A 69 6.71 -3.70 -8.96
C ALA A 69 7.11 -2.42 -8.22
N LYS A 70 8.07 -1.68 -8.75
CA LYS A 70 8.49 -0.40 -8.17
C LYS A 70 7.36 0.62 -8.18
N THR A 71 6.61 0.68 -9.27
CA THR A 71 5.44 1.56 -9.39
C THR A 71 4.38 1.20 -8.37
N ALA A 72 4.09 -0.10 -8.20
CA ALA A 72 3.11 -0.56 -7.21
C ALA A 72 3.51 -0.16 -5.78
N TYR A 73 4.76 -0.34 -5.39
CA TYR A 73 5.23 0.08 -4.07
C TYR A 73 5.21 1.59 -3.89
N ALA A 74 5.58 2.35 -4.92
CA ALA A 74 5.53 3.81 -4.87
C ALA A 74 4.09 4.32 -4.71
N GLU A 75 3.15 3.77 -5.47
CA GLU A 75 1.73 4.11 -5.37
C GLU A 75 1.15 3.73 -4.00
N ALA A 76 1.60 2.62 -3.43
CA ALA A 76 1.14 2.15 -2.12
C ALA A 76 1.53 3.10 -0.98
N LYS A 77 2.59 3.89 -1.14
CA LYS A 77 3.06 4.87 -0.14
C LYS A 77 2.66 6.30 -0.47
N ALA A 78 2.05 6.55 -1.60
CA ALA A 78 1.86 7.91 -2.11
C ALA A 78 0.87 8.71 -1.27
N LEU A 79 1.12 10.03 -1.22
CA LEU A 79 0.15 11.01 -0.77
C LEU A 79 -0.32 11.76 -2.01
N ARG A 80 -1.60 11.67 -2.30
CA ARG A 80 -2.17 12.27 -3.51
C ARG A 80 -3.00 13.48 -3.19
N GLU A 81 -3.02 14.42 -4.11
CA GLU A 81 -3.95 15.53 -4.07
C GLU A 81 -5.21 15.17 -4.87
N GLU A 82 -6.36 15.40 -4.27
CA GLU A 82 -7.65 15.26 -4.94
C GLU A 82 -8.42 16.56 -4.77
N LYS A 83 -9.18 16.91 -5.81
CA LYS A 83 -10.08 18.05 -5.74
C LYS A 83 -11.49 17.56 -5.51
N ARG A 84 -12.12 18.06 -4.46
CA ARG A 84 -13.50 17.73 -4.12
C ARG A 84 -14.33 18.99 -4.04
N LEU A 85 -15.60 18.86 -4.42
CA LEU A 85 -16.56 19.93 -4.26
C LEU A 85 -17.00 19.99 -2.80
N ASN A 86 -16.81 21.16 -2.17
CA ASN A 86 -17.38 21.44 -0.87
C ASN A 86 -18.84 21.86 -1.08
N GLU A 87 -19.78 21.04 -0.63
CA GLU A 87 -21.21 21.30 -0.82
C GLU A 87 -21.71 22.50 -0.05
N GLU A 88 -21.07 22.88 1.05
CA GLU A 88 -21.44 24.05 1.83
C GLU A 88 -21.05 25.36 1.17
N THR A 89 -19.80 25.43 0.67
CA THR A 89 -19.27 26.63 0.01
C THR A 89 -19.44 26.61 -1.50
N LYS A 90 -19.73 25.44 -2.07
CA LYS A 90 -19.81 25.18 -3.51
C LYS A 90 -18.52 25.52 -4.27
N GLN A 91 -17.40 25.43 -3.59
CA GLN A 91 -16.08 25.63 -4.15
C GLN A 91 -15.30 24.33 -4.18
N MET A 92 -14.37 24.24 -5.13
CA MET A 92 -13.46 23.11 -5.20
C MET A 92 -12.38 23.27 -4.14
N GLU A 93 -12.18 22.23 -3.36
CA GLU A 93 -11.12 22.17 -2.35
C GLU A 93 -10.10 21.12 -2.73
N THR A 94 -8.83 21.39 -2.41
CA THR A 94 -7.76 20.41 -2.55
C THR A 94 -7.63 19.66 -1.23
N ILE A 95 -7.74 18.33 -1.29
CA ILE A 95 -7.53 17.47 -0.14
C ILE A 95 -6.37 16.51 -0.42
N PHE A 96 -5.73 16.05 0.63
CA PHE A 96 -4.67 15.05 0.54
C PHE A 96 -5.22 13.70 0.96
N VAL A 97 -5.04 12.69 0.10
CA VAL A 97 -5.48 11.33 0.37
C VAL A 97 -4.23 10.44 0.47
N ALA A 98 -4.03 9.86 1.64
CA ALA A 98 -2.93 8.94 1.86
C ALA A 98 -3.28 7.55 1.33
N ALA A 99 -2.33 6.94 0.62
CA ALA A 99 -2.43 5.55 0.21
C ALA A 99 -2.33 4.61 1.44
N PRO A 100 -2.73 3.33 1.32
CA PRO A 100 -2.77 2.41 2.47
C PRO A 100 -1.47 2.28 3.25
N PHE A 101 -0.33 2.42 2.58
CA PHE A 101 0.99 2.27 3.20
C PHE A 101 1.77 3.58 3.29
N TYR A 102 1.06 4.71 3.31
CA TYR A 102 1.70 6.01 3.49
C TYR A 102 2.48 6.07 4.80
N GLY A 103 3.73 6.49 4.72
CA GLY A 103 4.63 6.56 5.87
C GLY A 103 5.44 5.29 6.12
N TRP A 104 5.16 4.21 5.40
CA TRP A 104 5.98 3.00 5.49
C TRP A 104 7.31 3.20 4.77
N GLU A 105 8.35 2.50 5.21
CA GLU A 105 9.67 2.55 4.61
C GLU A 105 9.88 1.41 3.62
N ASP A 106 10.69 1.65 2.60
CA ASP A 106 11.11 0.60 1.69
C ASP A 106 12.05 -0.38 2.40
N ASP A 107 11.79 -1.66 2.23
CA ASP A 107 12.70 -2.72 2.64
C ASP A 107 13.30 -3.33 1.38
N ILE A 108 14.45 -2.80 0.96
CA ILE A 108 15.17 -3.28 -0.20
C ILE A 108 16.19 -4.29 0.28
N GLN A 109 16.03 -5.54 -0.18
CA GLN A 109 17.01 -6.56 0.15
C GLN A 109 17.84 -6.90 -1.07
N THR A 110 19.12 -6.82 -0.88
CA THR A 110 20.10 -7.37 -1.80
C THR A 110 20.39 -8.81 -1.36
N GLU A 111 20.02 -9.73 -2.19
CA GLU A 111 20.44 -11.11 -2.00
C GLU A 111 21.77 -11.36 -2.70
#